data_a079cc4ef00b111c3bc23832a1d16c9f
#
_entry.id   a079cc4ef00b111c3bc23832a1d16c9f
#
_cell.length_a   1.000
_cell.length_b   1.000
_cell.length_c   1.000
_cell.angle_alpha   90.00
_cell.angle_beta   90.00
_cell.angle_gamma   90.00
#
_symmetry.space_group_name_H-M   'P 1'
#
loop_
_entity.id
_entity.type
_entity.pdbx_description
1 polymer ?
#
loop_
_entity_poly.entity_id
_entity_poly.type
_entity_poly.pdbx_seq_one_letter_code
_entity_poly.pdbx_strand_id
1 'polypeptide(L)'
;MAKWNKFPHEQKAITYAGEALKKNWDALHKGDNEPYPKDAAQQEAWRQFHAGNFEAATKSGGTAAIKATVIYATHLETKDAAKVKHYQDAMEMAVPLMKAEPKNANAHYLYAFAAGRYSQSISIIKALKEGYGGKIKSALETALKLDAKHADAHTAMGAYHAEIIDKVGGLVGKLTYGANKDASVEHYEKAIKLNPASPIAHIEYANGLLMLFGDKDEDKAVKLYEKAGKMKGKDAMEVLDIAVANNELED
;
A
#
# COMPACT_ATOMS: atom_id res chain seq x y z
N MET A 1 3.25 20.53 -15.25
CA MET A 1 2.71 19.78 -14.10
C MET A 1 3.02 20.56 -12.82
N ALA A 2 2.14 20.54 -11.82
CA ALA A 2 2.42 21.15 -10.54
C ALA A 2 3.60 20.42 -9.88
N LYS A 3 4.46 21.14 -9.18
CA LYS A 3 5.60 20.58 -8.47
C LYS A 3 5.10 19.76 -7.28
N TRP A 4 5.64 18.58 -7.08
CA TRP A 4 5.27 17.72 -5.95
C TRP A 4 5.72 18.32 -4.62
N ASN A 5 4.91 18.12 -3.57
CA ASN A 5 5.27 18.52 -2.22
C ASN A 5 6.50 17.71 -1.75
N LYS A 6 7.36 18.37 -1.00
CA LYS A 6 8.54 17.70 -0.45
C LYS A 6 8.16 16.80 0.72
N PHE A 7 8.93 15.73 0.91
CA PHE A 7 8.88 14.92 2.12
C PHE A 7 9.21 15.80 3.35
N PRO A 8 8.33 15.81 4.38
CA PRO A 8 8.44 16.79 5.48
C PRO A 8 9.46 16.40 6.57
N HIS A 9 9.97 15.17 6.53
CA HIS A 9 10.85 14.65 7.58
C HIS A 9 12.24 14.35 7.02
N GLU A 10 13.15 15.33 7.01
CA GLU A 10 14.53 15.09 6.59
C GLU A 10 15.26 14.19 7.61
N GLN A 11 15.65 12.99 7.17
CA GLN A 11 16.43 12.05 7.97
C GLN A 11 17.61 11.50 7.16
N LYS A 12 18.83 11.78 7.59
CA LYS A 12 20.05 11.25 6.93
C LYS A 12 20.09 9.71 6.91
N ALA A 13 19.45 9.06 7.89
CA ALA A 13 19.44 7.60 8.02
C ALA A 13 18.72 6.86 6.90
N ILE A 14 17.83 7.54 6.13
CA ILE A 14 17.04 6.92 5.06
C ILE A 14 17.55 7.25 3.64
N THR A 15 18.73 7.80 3.48
CA THR A 15 19.26 8.16 2.16
C THR A 15 19.86 6.98 1.39
N TYR A 16 20.28 5.93 2.06
CA TYR A 16 20.84 4.69 1.48
C TYR A 16 21.86 4.90 0.36
N ALA A 17 22.85 5.77 0.59
CA ALA A 17 23.88 6.09 -0.39
C ALA A 17 24.79 4.88 -0.70
N GLY A 18 25.23 4.75 -1.95
CA GLY A 18 26.15 3.70 -2.41
C GLY A 18 25.65 2.29 -2.11
N GLU A 19 26.50 1.45 -1.54
CA GLU A 19 26.19 0.05 -1.19
C GLU A 19 25.15 -0.11 -0.07
N ALA A 20 24.79 0.96 0.63
CA ALA A 20 23.83 0.89 1.72
C ALA A 20 22.43 0.45 1.24
N LEU A 21 22.00 0.83 0.03
CA LEU A 21 20.74 0.38 -0.55
C LEU A 21 20.70 -1.14 -0.65
N LYS A 22 21.71 -1.74 -1.27
CA LYS A 22 21.78 -3.18 -1.46
C LYS A 22 21.87 -3.95 -0.14
N LYS A 23 22.64 -3.46 0.82
CA LYS A 23 22.80 -4.08 2.15
C LYS A 23 21.51 -4.10 2.96
N ASN A 24 20.62 -3.13 2.75
CA ASN A 24 19.36 -3.02 3.48
C ASN A 24 18.16 -3.50 2.67
N TRP A 25 18.36 -3.98 1.43
CA TRP A 25 17.29 -4.29 0.49
C TRP A 25 16.22 -5.23 1.05
N ASP A 26 16.63 -6.37 1.58
CA ASP A 26 15.70 -7.37 2.13
C ASP A 26 14.88 -6.83 3.33
N ALA A 27 15.44 -5.90 4.10
CA ALA A 27 14.75 -5.26 5.20
C ALA A 27 13.75 -4.19 4.72
N LEU A 28 14.13 -3.42 3.68
CA LEU A 28 13.29 -2.40 3.05
C LEU A 28 12.11 -3.02 2.29
N HIS A 29 12.36 -4.15 1.63
CA HIS A 29 11.39 -4.88 0.82
C HIS A 29 10.83 -6.13 1.49
N LYS A 30 10.84 -6.17 2.83
CA LYS A 30 10.28 -7.31 3.58
C LYS A 30 8.78 -7.50 3.34
N GLY A 31 8.06 -6.43 3.01
CA GLY A 31 6.62 -6.44 2.76
C GLY A 31 6.26 -6.92 1.35
N ASP A 32 7.00 -6.48 0.35
CA ASP A 32 6.69 -6.68 -1.06
C ASP A 32 7.65 -7.64 -1.80
N ASN A 33 8.71 -8.13 -1.13
CA ASN A 33 9.70 -9.03 -1.71
C ASN A 33 10.24 -8.56 -3.07
N GLU A 34 10.34 -7.23 -3.28
CA GLU A 34 10.85 -6.66 -4.52
C GLU A 34 12.27 -7.18 -4.80
N PRO A 35 12.57 -7.73 -5.97
CA PRO A 35 13.92 -8.17 -6.28
C PRO A 35 14.86 -6.98 -6.44
N TYR A 36 16.11 -7.11 -5.96
CA TYR A 36 17.10 -6.03 -6.14
C TYR A 36 17.32 -5.75 -7.63
N PRO A 37 17.13 -4.50 -8.11
CA PRO A 37 17.22 -4.19 -9.52
C PRO A 37 18.65 -4.36 -10.06
N LYS A 38 18.76 -4.91 -11.26
CA LYS A 38 20.05 -5.01 -11.98
C LYS A 38 20.42 -3.70 -12.68
N ASP A 39 19.42 -2.94 -13.07
CA ASP A 39 19.57 -1.67 -13.77
C ASP A 39 19.86 -0.52 -12.79
N ALA A 40 20.89 0.28 -13.09
CA ALA A 40 21.32 1.38 -12.21
C ALA A 40 20.25 2.50 -12.09
N ALA A 41 19.45 2.73 -13.14
CA ALA A 41 18.40 3.73 -13.08
C ALA A 41 17.26 3.29 -12.15
N GLN A 42 16.93 2.00 -12.11
CA GLN A 42 15.97 1.43 -11.16
C GLN A 42 16.52 1.43 -9.73
N GLN A 43 17.81 1.14 -9.53
CA GLN A 43 18.44 1.26 -8.21
C GLN A 43 18.37 2.71 -7.70
N GLU A 44 18.63 3.69 -8.56
CA GLU A 44 18.51 5.10 -8.20
C GLU A 44 17.04 5.49 -7.92
N ALA A 45 16.07 5.01 -8.71
CA ALA A 45 14.66 5.27 -8.47
C ALA A 45 14.22 4.77 -7.07
N TRP A 46 14.61 3.56 -6.69
CA TRP A 46 14.33 3.03 -5.36
C TRP A 46 15.07 3.80 -4.25
N ARG A 47 16.32 4.21 -4.49
CA ARG A 47 17.04 5.05 -3.53
C ARG A 47 16.31 6.38 -3.30
N GLN A 48 15.82 7.01 -4.37
CA GLN A 48 15.03 8.23 -4.28
C GLN A 48 13.69 7.99 -3.55
N PHE A 49 13.02 6.87 -3.82
CA PHE A 49 11.81 6.47 -3.13
C PHE A 49 12.02 6.36 -1.62
N HIS A 50 13.00 5.56 -1.18
CA HIS A 50 13.28 5.37 0.24
C HIS A 50 13.70 6.65 0.96
N ALA A 51 14.33 7.58 0.25
CA ALA A 51 14.72 8.89 0.76
C ALA A 51 13.58 9.93 0.78
N GLY A 52 12.38 9.60 0.26
CA GLY A 52 11.25 10.52 0.20
C GLY A 52 11.25 11.47 -0.99
N ASN A 53 12.17 11.29 -1.95
CA ASN A 53 12.20 12.07 -3.19
C ASN A 53 11.28 11.44 -4.24
N PHE A 54 9.98 11.33 -3.94
CA PHE A 54 9.02 10.57 -4.72
C PHE A 54 8.91 11.03 -6.18
N GLU A 55 8.95 12.36 -6.47
CA GLU A 55 8.95 12.87 -7.84
C GLU A 55 10.18 12.39 -8.63
N ALA A 56 11.36 12.34 -8.00
CA ALA A 56 12.57 11.82 -8.63
C ALA A 56 12.51 10.32 -8.89
N ALA A 57 11.86 9.55 -8.01
CA ALA A 57 11.67 8.12 -8.14
C ALA A 57 10.81 7.72 -9.35
N THR A 58 9.95 8.63 -9.86
CA THR A 58 9.09 8.32 -11.02
C THR A 58 9.81 8.35 -12.36
N LYS A 59 11.00 8.94 -12.43
CA LYS A 59 11.68 9.24 -13.72
C LYS A 59 12.08 7.99 -14.52
N SER A 60 12.35 6.89 -13.86
CA SER A 60 12.82 5.65 -14.49
C SER A 60 11.73 4.64 -14.78
N GLY A 61 10.46 4.95 -14.46
CA GLY A 61 9.36 3.99 -14.58
C GLY A 61 9.50 2.79 -13.62
N GLY A 62 8.84 1.68 -13.95
CA GLY A 62 8.90 0.45 -13.17
C GLY A 62 8.11 0.49 -11.85
N THR A 63 8.33 -0.51 -11.00
CA THR A 63 7.64 -0.67 -9.71
C THR A 63 7.91 0.49 -8.75
N ALA A 64 9.13 1.02 -8.74
CA ALA A 64 9.49 2.19 -7.92
C ALA A 64 8.64 3.42 -8.27
N ALA A 65 8.45 3.70 -9.57
CA ALA A 65 7.68 4.84 -10.03
C ALA A 65 6.19 4.72 -9.65
N ILE A 66 5.62 3.53 -9.82
CA ILE A 66 4.22 3.26 -9.47
C ILE A 66 4.03 3.44 -7.97
N LYS A 67 4.87 2.80 -7.14
CA LYS A 67 4.81 2.90 -5.68
C LYS A 67 4.99 4.34 -5.21
N ALA A 68 5.98 5.07 -5.76
CA ALA A 68 6.22 6.48 -5.43
C ALA A 68 5.01 7.36 -5.72
N THR A 69 4.35 7.15 -6.86
CA THR A 69 3.16 7.92 -7.24
C THR A 69 2.00 7.69 -6.27
N VAL A 70 1.74 6.43 -5.87
CA VAL A 70 0.68 6.10 -4.92
C VAL A 70 0.99 6.67 -3.53
N ILE A 71 2.21 6.47 -3.02
CA ILE A 71 2.61 6.96 -1.70
C ILE A 71 2.58 8.49 -1.63
N TYR A 72 3.09 9.17 -2.65
CA TYR A 72 2.97 10.63 -2.75
C TYR A 72 1.51 11.10 -2.69
N ALA A 73 0.66 10.52 -3.51
CA ALA A 73 -0.75 10.88 -3.56
C ALA A 73 -1.47 10.62 -2.23
N THR A 74 -1.12 9.54 -1.53
CA THR A 74 -1.75 9.16 -0.27
C THR A 74 -1.37 10.10 0.86
N HIS A 75 -0.10 10.47 0.97
CA HIS A 75 0.42 11.15 2.16
C HIS A 75 0.73 12.64 1.94
N LEU A 76 1.08 13.06 0.74
CA LEU A 76 1.64 14.38 0.52
C LEU A 76 0.84 15.28 -0.43
N GLU A 77 0.02 14.71 -1.30
CA GLU A 77 -0.88 15.52 -2.14
C GLU A 77 -2.08 15.99 -1.30
N THR A 78 -2.38 17.27 -1.39
CA THR A 78 -3.46 17.88 -0.60
C THR A 78 -4.76 18.11 -1.38
N LYS A 79 -4.67 18.06 -2.73
CA LYS A 79 -5.81 18.34 -3.61
C LYS A 79 -6.46 17.03 -4.06
N ASP A 80 -7.72 16.81 -3.74
CA ASP A 80 -8.42 15.55 -4.05
C ASP A 80 -8.42 15.22 -5.54
N ALA A 81 -8.63 16.21 -6.41
CA ALA A 81 -8.57 15.97 -7.86
C ALA A 81 -7.18 15.54 -8.34
N ALA A 82 -6.12 16.02 -7.71
CA ALA A 82 -4.75 15.62 -8.02
C ALA A 82 -4.45 14.21 -7.46
N LYS A 83 -4.93 13.87 -6.26
CA LYS A 83 -4.85 12.50 -5.73
C LYS A 83 -5.46 11.49 -6.69
N VAL A 84 -6.72 11.75 -7.11
CA VAL A 84 -7.43 10.91 -8.08
C VAL A 84 -6.61 10.72 -9.35
N LYS A 85 -6.05 11.80 -9.91
CA LYS A 85 -5.22 11.74 -11.11
C LYS A 85 -3.94 10.92 -10.91
N HIS A 86 -3.24 11.09 -9.79
CA HIS A 86 -2.05 10.31 -9.48
C HIS A 86 -2.34 8.80 -9.37
N TYR A 87 -3.46 8.42 -8.74
CA TYR A 87 -3.86 7.01 -8.68
C TYR A 87 -4.19 6.45 -10.07
N GLN A 88 -4.83 7.24 -10.93
CA GLN A 88 -5.05 6.86 -12.33
C GLN A 88 -3.73 6.69 -13.08
N ASP A 89 -2.80 7.63 -12.94
CA ASP A 89 -1.47 7.55 -13.56
C ASP A 89 -0.71 6.30 -13.09
N ALA A 90 -0.79 5.96 -11.81
CA ALA A 90 -0.19 4.77 -11.25
C ALA A 90 -0.79 3.48 -11.86
N MET A 91 -2.13 3.41 -12.03
CA MET A 91 -2.78 2.29 -12.71
C MET A 91 -2.37 2.21 -14.19
N GLU A 92 -2.29 3.37 -14.88
CA GLU A 92 -1.84 3.45 -16.27
C GLU A 92 -0.40 2.98 -16.46
N MET A 93 0.49 3.23 -15.48
CA MET A 93 1.85 2.69 -15.48
C MET A 93 1.89 1.18 -15.17
N ALA A 94 1.04 0.70 -14.27
CA ALA A 94 1.03 -0.71 -13.87
C ALA A 94 0.53 -1.65 -14.97
N VAL A 95 -0.48 -1.26 -15.76
CA VAL A 95 -1.09 -2.12 -16.80
C VAL A 95 -0.07 -2.61 -17.85
N PRO A 96 0.76 -1.75 -18.48
CA PRO A 96 1.78 -2.23 -19.41
C PRO A 96 2.85 -3.08 -18.73
N LEU A 97 3.22 -2.77 -17.47
CA LEU A 97 4.19 -3.57 -16.72
C LEU A 97 3.66 -4.99 -16.44
N MET A 98 2.39 -5.12 -16.01
CA MET A 98 1.73 -6.43 -15.83
C MET A 98 1.71 -7.26 -17.12
N LYS A 99 1.55 -6.61 -18.29
CA LYS A 99 1.59 -7.29 -19.59
C LYS A 99 2.99 -7.71 -20.00
N ALA A 100 3.99 -6.85 -19.76
CA ALA A 100 5.39 -7.14 -20.09
C ALA A 100 6.00 -8.18 -19.14
N GLU A 101 5.61 -8.14 -17.88
CA GLU A 101 6.14 -8.97 -16.81
C GLU A 101 5.00 -9.71 -16.06
N PRO A 102 4.29 -10.65 -16.70
CA PRO A 102 3.09 -11.28 -16.11
C PRO A 102 3.37 -12.11 -14.84
N LYS A 103 4.64 -12.41 -14.55
CA LYS A 103 5.09 -13.10 -13.33
C LYS A 103 5.62 -12.15 -12.25
N ASN A 104 5.57 -10.84 -12.46
CA ASN A 104 5.96 -9.85 -11.47
C ASN A 104 4.81 -9.62 -10.48
N ALA A 105 4.91 -10.19 -9.27
CA ALA A 105 3.88 -10.06 -8.24
C ALA A 105 3.63 -8.60 -7.86
N ASN A 106 4.70 -7.78 -7.80
CA ASN A 106 4.60 -6.37 -7.47
C ASN A 106 3.85 -5.54 -8.51
N ALA A 107 3.95 -5.87 -9.81
CA ALA A 107 3.18 -5.17 -10.83
C ALA A 107 1.66 -5.35 -10.59
N HIS A 108 1.22 -6.57 -10.26
CA HIS A 108 -0.19 -6.87 -9.94
C HIS A 108 -0.61 -6.23 -8.61
N TYR A 109 0.21 -6.34 -7.57
CA TYR A 109 -0.05 -5.71 -6.28
C TYR A 109 -0.18 -4.19 -6.40
N LEU A 110 0.75 -3.52 -7.07
CA LEU A 110 0.77 -2.06 -7.21
C LEU A 110 -0.42 -1.54 -8.03
N TYR A 111 -0.86 -2.29 -9.06
CA TYR A 111 -2.11 -1.98 -9.73
C TYR A 111 -3.30 -2.02 -8.75
N ALA A 112 -3.41 -3.08 -7.95
CA ALA A 112 -4.49 -3.22 -6.98
C ALA A 112 -4.42 -2.14 -5.89
N PHE A 113 -3.23 -1.78 -5.42
CA PHE A 113 -3.00 -0.73 -4.45
C PHE A 113 -3.47 0.63 -5.00
N ALA A 114 -3.04 1.00 -6.22
CA ALA A 114 -3.48 2.23 -6.86
C ALA A 114 -5.01 2.26 -7.08
N ALA A 115 -5.59 1.14 -7.54
CA ALA A 115 -7.02 1.02 -7.78
C ALA A 115 -7.84 1.07 -6.48
N GLY A 116 -7.33 0.53 -5.38
CA GLY A 116 -7.93 0.63 -4.05
C GLY A 116 -7.98 2.09 -3.57
N ARG A 117 -6.85 2.79 -3.60
CA ARG A 117 -6.78 4.23 -3.23
C ARG A 117 -7.63 5.11 -4.14
N TYR A 118 -7.65 4.83 -5.44
CA TYR A 118 -8.57 5.47 -6.38
C TYR A 118 -10.03 5.26 -5.97
N SER A 119 -10.41 4.02 -5.65
CA SER A 119 -11.77 3.66 -5.25
C SER A 119 -12.23 4.40 -3.99
N GLN A 120 -11.37 4.51 -3.00
CA GLN A 120 -11.60 5.30 -1.79
C GLN A 120 -11.82 6.78 -2.12
N SER A 121 -11.03 7.34 -3.03
CA SER A 121 -11.07 8.76 -3.40
C SER A 121 -12.31 9.19 -4.20
N ILE A 122 -12.91 8.27 -4.99
CA ILE A 122 -14.12 8.57 -5.79
C ILE A 122 -15.41 8.03 -5.18
N SER A 123 -15.39 7.41 -4.02
CA SER A 123 -16.44 6.58 -3.41
C SER A 123 -16.39 5.11 -3.85
N ILE A 124 -16.27 4.22 -2.88
CA ILE A 124 -16.22 2.77 -3.13
C ILE A 124 -17.46 2.28 -3.89
N ILE A 125 -18.64 2.80 -3.58
CA ILE A 125 -19.88 2.43 -4.31
C ILE A 125 -19.78 2.78 -5.80
N LYS A 126 -19.22 3.95 -6.15
CA LYS A 126 -19.00 4.34 -7.54
C LYS A 126 -17.97 3.41 -8.20
N ALA A 127 -16.85 3.15 -7.53
CA ALA A 127 -15.81 2.26 -8.02
C ALA A 127 -16.31 0.82 -8.26
N LEU A 128 -17.18 0.31 -7.39
CA LEU A 128 -17.81 -1.00 -7.57
C LEU A 128 -18.68 -1.05 -8.83
N LYS A 129 -19.46 0.01 -9.11
CA LYS A 129 -20.25 0.14 -10.35
C LYS A 129 -19.36 0.16 -11.60
N GLU A 130 -18.15 0.70 -11.51
CA GLU A 130 -17.13 0.73 -12.57
C GLU A 130 -16.32 -0.57 -12.67
N GLY A 131 -16.64 -1.59 -11.85
CA GLY A 131 -16.04 -2.92 -11.86
C GLY A 131 -14.68 -3.02 -11.17
N TYR A 132 -14.28 -2.00 -10.39
CA TYR A 132 -12.98 -2.03 -9.68
C TYR A 132 -12.91 -3.12 -8.62
N GLY A 133 -14.02 -3.50 -7.99
CA GLY A 133 -14.02 -4.61 -7.02
C GLY A 133 -13.46 -5.91 -7.60
N GLY A 134 -13.91 -6.31 -8.80
CA GLY A 134 -13.39 -7.50 -9.48
C GLY A 134 -11.95 -7.34 -9.96
N LYS A 135 -11.59 -6.16 -10.47
CA LYS A 135 -10.22 -5.87 -10.96
C LYS A 135 -9.20 -5.91 -9.82
N ILE A 136 -9.50 -5.29 -8.68
CA ILE A 136 -8.64 -5.29 -7.49
C ILE A 136 -8.45 -6.72 -6.97
N LYS A 137 -9.55 -7.45 -6.77
CA LYS A 137 -9.50 -8.84 -6.30
C LYS A 137 -8.64 -9.72 -7.20
N SER A 138 -8.89 -9.70 -8.51
CA SER A 138 -8.13 -10.52 -9.48
C SER A 138 -6.64 -10.19 -9.46
N ALA A 139 -6.28 -8.92 -9.35
CA ALA A 139 -4.88 -8.50 -9.29
C ALA A 139 -4.20 -8.96 -7.99
N LEU A 140 -4.88 -8.83 -6.83
CA LEU A 140 -4.36 -9.32 -5.55
C LEU A 140 -4.24 -10.84 -5.51
N GLU A 141 -5.24 -11.58 -6.01
CA GLU A 141 -5.18 -13.04 -6.12
C GLU A 141 -4.01 -13.48 -7.01
N THR A 142 -3.75 -12.75 -8.10
CA THR A 142 -2.60 -13.02 -8.97
C THR A 142 -1.29 -12.75 -8.25
N ALA A 143 -1.16 -11.62 -7.57
CA ALA A 143 0.03 -11.30 -6.78
C ALA A 143 0.33 -12.38 -5.73
N LEU A 144 -0.69 -12.80 -4.97
CA LEU A 144 -0.57 -13.82 -3.92
C LEU A 144 -0.34 -15.24 -4.47
N LYS A 145 -0.82 -15.54 -5.68
CA LYS A 145 -0.51 -16.78 -6.39
C LYS A 145 0.94 -16.83 -6.85
N LEU A 146 1.50 -15.69 -7.27
CA LEU A 146 2.89 -15.56 -7.69
C LEU A 146 3.85 -15.53 -6.50
N ASP A 147 3.46 -14.86 -5.42
CA ASP A 147 4.20 -14.80 -4.16
C ASP A 147 3.26 -14.88 -2.94
N ALA A 148 3.11 -16.08 -2.39
CA ALA A 148 2.29 -16.34 -1.21
C ALA A 148 2.84 -15.73 0.10
N LYS A 149 4.04 -15.15 0.07
CA LYS A 149 4.68 -14.45 1.19
C LYS A 149 4.69 -12.93 1.04
N HIS A 150 4.00 -12.40 0.04
CA HIS A 150 3.87 -10.96 -0.20
C HIS A 150 2.99 -10.31 0.88
N ALA A 151 3.61 -9.79 1.95
CA ALA A 151 2.89 -9.27 3.12
C ALA A 151 1.98 -8.07 2.77
N ASP A 152 2.46 -7.14 1.92
CA ASP A 152 1.68 -5.97 1.52
C ASP A 152 0.45 -6.36 0.68
N ALA A 153 0.53 -7.41 -0.17
CA ALA A 153 -0.63 -7.92 -0.88
C ALA A 153 -1.63 -8.62 0.05
N HIS A 154 -1.17 -9.27 1.13
CA HIS A 154 -2.05 -9.77 2.18
C HIS A 154 -2.74 -8.61 2.92
N THR A 155 -2.02 -7.54 3.28
CA THR A 155 -2.62 -6.34 3.87
C THR A 155 -3.72 -5.77 2.97
N ALA A 156 -3.44 -5.59 1.68
CA ALA A 156 -4.40 -5.07 0.71
C ALA A 156 -5.60 -6.00 0.49
N MET A 157 -5.42 -7.32 0.56
CA MET A 157 -6.54 -8.27 0.47
C MET A 157 -7.41 -8.22 1.73
N GLY A 158 -6.82 -8.05 2.91
CA GLY A 158 -7.56 -7.80 4.15
C GLY A 158 -8.43 -6.55 4.04
N ALA A 159 -7.86 -5.43 3.57
CA ALA A 159 -8.56 -4.17 3.33
C ALA A 159 -9.68 -4.33 2.31
N TYR A 160 -9.44 -5.04 1.19
CA TYR A 160 -10.46 -5.33 0.18
C TYR A 160 -11.71 -5.97 0.80
N HIS A 161 -11.53 -7.00 1.62
CA HIS A 161 -12.64 -7.68 2.27
C HIS A 161 -13.38 -6.77 3.26
N ALA A 162 -12.65 -6.04 4.10
CA ALA A 162 -13.22 -5.15 5.10
C ALA A 162 -14.04 -4.02 4.48
N GLU A 163 -13.47 -3.31 3.52
CA GLU A 163 -14.12 -2.17 2.85
C GLU A 163 -15.38 -2.57 2.08
N ILE A 164 -15.36 -3.69 1.37
CA ILE A 164 -16.56 -4.16 0.67
C ILE A 164 -17.67 -4.48 1.66
N ILE A 165 -17.36 -5.19 2.76
CA ILE A 165 -18.36 -5.52 3.77
C ILE A 165 -18.91 -4.27 4.43
N ASP A 166 -18.07 -3.31 4.76
CA ASP A 166 -18.48 -2.02 5.33
C ASP A 166 -19.44 -1.26 4.41
N LYS A 167 -19.19 -1.23 3.10
CA LYS A 167 -19.95 -0.40 2.15
C LYS A 167 -21.20 -1.06 1.58
N VAL A 168 -21.23 -2.38 1.42
CA VAL A 168 -22.38 -3.09 0.81
C VAL A 168 -23.02 -4.12 1.73
N GLY A 169 -22.48 -4.31 2.92
CA GLY A 169 -22.93 -5.31 3.89
C GLY A 169 -22.41 -6.73 3.60
N GLY A 170 -22.39 -7.57 4.64
CA GLY A 170 -21.77 -8.90 4.58
C GLY A 170 -22.42 -9.85 3.56
N LEU A 171 -23.74 -9.81 3.41
CA LEU A 171 -24.45 -10.70 2.48
C LEU A 171 -24.15 -10.37 1.03
N VAL A 172 -24.29 -9.10 0.63
CA VAL A 172 -24.01 -8.64 -0.74
C VAL A 172 -22.50 -8.76 -1.03
N GLY A 173 -21.66 -8.37 -0.08
CA GLY A 173 -20.22 -8.51 -0.19
C GLY A 173 -19.79 -9.95 -0.47
N LYS A 174 -20.34 -10.90 0.26
CA LYS A 174 -20.05 -12.32 0.07
C LYS A 174 -20.54 -12.86 -1.29
N LEU A 175 -21.78 -12.60 -1.64
CA LEU A 175 -22.39 -13.18 -2.84
C LEU A 175 -21.86 -12.57 -4.14
N THR A 176 -21.59 -11.26 -4.15
CA THR A 176 -21.21 -10.53 -5.38
C THR A 176 -19.69 -10.41 -5.54
N TYR A 177 -18.96 -10.20 -4.44
CA TYR A 177 -17.53 -9.90 -4.46
C TYR A 177 -16.68 -10.98 -3.77
N GLY A 178 -17.31 -11.96 -3.13
CA GLY A 178 -16.62 -12.99 -2.35
C GLY A 178 -15.93 -12.42 -1.10
N ALA A 179 -16.40 -11.26 -0.60
CA ALA A 179 -15.85 -10.66 0.61
C ALA A 179 -16.31 -11.45 1.86
N ASN A 180 -15.40 -11.58 2.84
CA ASN A 180 -15.60 -12.38 4.03
C ASN A 180 -14.84 -11.78 5.22
N LYS A 181 -15.47 -11.68 6.40
CA LYS A 181 -14.87 -11.13 7.62
C LYS A 181 -13.68 -11.94 8.11
N ASP A 182 -13.81 -13.25 8.15
CA ASP A 182 -12.77 -14.15 8.66
C ASP A 182 -11.56 -14.11 7.72
N ALA A 183 -11.79 -14.12 6.40
CA ALA A 183 -10.74 -13.98 5.40
C ALA A 183 -10.00 -12.63 5.53
N SER A 184 -10.72 -11.54 5.84
CA SER A 184 -10.08 -10.23 6.11
C SER A 184 -9.09 -10.33 7.27
N VAL A 185 -9.53 -10.87 8.39
CA VAL A 185 -8.71 -11.04 9.60
C VAL A 185 -7.52 -11.96 9.33
N GLU A 186 -7.74 -13.12 8.68
CA GLU A 186 -6.66 -14.06 8.32
C GLU A 186 -5.59 -13.41 7.46
N HIS A 187 -6.00 -12.58 6.49
CA HIS A 187 -5.05 -11.87 5.63
C HIS A 187 -4.23 -10.84 6.41
N TYR A 188 -4.84 -10.05 7.27
CA TYR A 188 -4.13 -9.08 8.11
C TYR A 188 -3.16 -9.77 9.09
N GLU A 189 -3.60 -10.84 9.77
CA GLU A 189 -2.77 -11.59 10.70
C GLU A 189 -1.58 -12.23 9.96
N LYS A 190 -1.81 -12.75 8.75
CA LYS A 190 -0.73 -13.28 7.91
C LYS A 190 0.25 -12.19 7.46
N ALA A 191 -0.23 -11.00 7.09
CA ALA A 191 0.62 -9.87 6.74
C ALA A 191 1.55 -9.50 7.91
N ILE A 192 0.99 -9.33 9.11
CA ILE A 192 1.77 -9.02 10.32
C ILE A 192 2.76 -10.14 10.67
N LYS A 193 2.36 -11.41 10.50
CA LYS A 193 3.27 -12.54 10.71
C LYS A 193 4.45 -12.54 9.74
N LEU A 194 4.23 -12.15 8.48
CA LEU A 194 5.26 -12.08 7.45
C LEU A 194 6.18 -10.86 7.62
N ASN A 195 5.60 -9.71 7.97
CA ASN A 195 6.34 -8.47 8.24
C ASN A 195 5.84 -7.78 9.53
N PRO A 196 6.27 -8.25 10.72
CA PRO A 196 5.80 -7.72 11.98
C PRO A 196 6.23 -6.27 12.27
N ALA A 197 7.19 -5.74 11.51
CA ALA A 197 7.69 -4.38 11.60
C ALA A 197 7.09 -3.43 10.55
N SER A 198 5.98 -3.80 9.92
CA SER A 198 5.27 -2.96 8.95
C SER A 198 4.27 -2.05 9.66
N PRO A 199 4.47 -0.72 9.70
CA PRO A 199 3.49 0.19 10.30
C PRO A 199 2.14 0.10 9.59
N ILE A 200 2.14 0.14 8.25
CA ILE A 200 0.91 0.12 7.45
C ILE A 200 0.07 -1.15 7.66
N ALA A 201 0.70 -2.32 7.86
CA ALA A 201 -0.03 -3.55 8.10
C ALA A 201 -0.81 -3.50 9.43
N HIS A 202 -0.28 -2.83 10.45
CA HIS A 202 -0.96 -2.64 11.73
C HIS A 202 -2.08 -1.61 11.60
N ILE A 203 -1.84 -0.49 10.92
CA ILE A 203 -2.83 0.56 10.66
C ILE A 203 -4.02 0.01 9.87
N GLU A 204 -3.76 -0.67 8.76
CA GLU A 204 -4.84 -1.23 7.92
C GLU A 204 -5.61 -2.34 8.66
N TYR A 205 -4.96 -3.11 9.54
CA TYR A 205 -5.66 -4.08 10.38
C TYR A 205 -6.54 -3.38 11.42
N ALA A 206 -6.06 -2.30 12.05
CA ALA A 206 -6.87 -1.50 12.96
C ALA A 206 -8.12 -0.96 12.26
N ASN A 207 -7.95 -0.30 11.11
CA ASN A 207 -9.05 0.18 10.26
C ASN A 207 -10.04 -0.94 9.92
N GLY A 208 -9.51 -2.09 9.50
CA GLY A 208 -10.33 -3.26 9.14
C GLY A 208 -11.15 -3.79 10.31
N LEU A 209 -10.62 -3.80 11.54
CA LEU A 209 -11.36 -4.21 12.73
C LEU A 209 -12.53 -3.25 13.02
N LEU A 210 -12.29 -1.94 12.95
CA LEU A 210 -13.33 -0.93 13.15
C LEU A 210 -14.43 -1.04 12.07
N MET A 211 -14.08 -1.25 10.80
CA MET A 211 -15.03 -1.45 9.70
C MET A 211 -15.89 -2.73 9.87
N LEU A 212 -15.29 -3.81 10.37
CA LEU A 212 -15.95 -5.11 10.44
C LEU A 212 -16.74 -5.33 11.73
N PHE A 213 -16.30 -4.77 12.85
CA PHE A 213 -16.77 -5.09 14.19
C PHE A 213 -17.16 -3.86 15.01
N GLY A 214 -16.81 -2.63 14.57
CA GLY A 214 -17.08 -1.38 15.28
C GLY A 214 -16.45 -1.37 16.67
N ASP A 215 -17.16 -0.79 17.63
CA ASP A 215 -16.70 -0.60 19.00
C ASP A 215 -16.29 -1.89 19.74
N LYS A 216 -16.73 -3.06 19.23
CA LYS A 216 -16.38 -4.35 19.86
C LYS A 216 -14.89 -4.67 19.80
N ASP A 217 -14.21 -4.18 18.79
CA ASP A 217 -12.77 -4.42 18.60
C ASP A 217 -11.94 -3.12 18.66
N GLU A 218 -12.53 -2.03 19.21
CA GLU A 218 -11.87 -0.73 19.37
C GLU A 218 -10.57 -0.84 20.17
N ASP A 219 -10.60 -1.49 21.34
CA ASP A 219 -9.39 -1.71 22.15
C ASP A 219 -8.27 -2.43 21.39
N LYS A 220 -8.63 -3.35 20.50
CA LYS A 220 -7.67 -4.09 19.67
C LYS A 220 -7.12 -3.18 18.58
N ALA A 221 -7.96 -2.34 17.97
CA ALA A 221 -7.57 -1.38 16.95
C ALA A 221 -6.60 -0.33 17.56
N VAL A 222 -6.93 0.24 18.70
CA VAL A 222 -6.06 1.19 19.43
C VAL A 222 -4.68 0.59 19.70
N LYS A 223 -4.60 -0.65 20.18
CA LYS A 223 -3.29 -1.34 20.41
C LYS A 223 -2.48 -1.52 19.13
N LEU A 224 -3.13 -1.72 17.98
CA LEU A 224 -2.46 -1.82 16.69
C LEU A 224 -1.91 -0.46 16.24
N TYR A 225 -2.69 0.63 16.37
CA TYR A 225 -2.20 1.98 16.11
C TYR A 225 -1.02 2.36 17.04
N GLU A 226 -1.14 2.11 18.35
CA GLU A 226 -0.05 2.34 19.29
C GLU A 226 1.22 1.57 18.91
N LYS A 227 1.05 0.33 18.46
CA LYS A 227 2.19 -0.47 18.01
C LYS A 227 2.84 0.12 16.76
N ALA A 228 2.03 0.54 15.78
CA ALA A 228 2.54 1.20 14.59
C ALA A 228 3.24 2.54 14.91
N GLY A 229 2.63 3.37 15.75
CA GLY A 229 3.17 4.68 16.16
C GLY A 229 4.50 4.60 16.92
N LYS A 230 4.76 3.49 17.62
CA LYS A 230 6.01 3.24 18.37
C LYS A 230 7.12 2.62 17.50
N MET A 231 6.86 2.27 16.23
CA MET A 231 7.87 1.70 15.34
C MET A 231 8.90 2.74 14.91
N LYS A 232 10.03 2.24 14.43
CA LYS A 232 11.06 3.08 13.79
C LYS A 232 10.98 2.88 12.29
N GLY A 233 10.65 3.93 11.55
CA GLY A 233 10.59 3.91 10.10
C GLY A 233 11.97 3.64 9.48
N LYS A 234 12.02 2.69 8.56
CA LYS A 234 13.23 2.34 7.81
C LYS A 234 13.42 3.23 6.59
N ASP A 235 12.32 3.74 6.04
CA ASP A 235 12.31 4.62 4.88
C ASP A 235 11.25 5.73 5.01
N ALA A 236 11.18 6.59 4.00
CA ALA A 236 10.24 7.71 3.99
C ALA A 236 8.77 7.25 4.04
N MET A 237 8.42 6.15 3.38
CA MET A 237 7.05 5.62 3.41
C MET A 237 6.67 5.19 4.83
N GLU A 238 7.49 4.38 5.50
CA GLU A 238 7.21 3.95 6.88
C GLU A 238 7.18 5.13 7.86
N VAL A 239 8.00 6.18 7.65
CA VAL A 239 7.94 7.41 8.48
C VAL A 239 6.59 8.11 8.32
N LEU A 240 6.05 8.19 7.09
CA LEU A 240 4.73 8.77 6.85
C LEU A 240 3.61 7.91 7.45
N ASP A 241 3.69 6.59 7.33
CA ASP A 241 2.73 5.68 7.95
C ASP A 241 2.70 5.81 9.48
N ILE A 242 3.89 5.89 10.11
CA ILE A 242 4.00 6.09 11.56
C ILE A 242 3.36 7.42 11.98
N ALA A 243 3.53 8.48 11.20
CA ALA A 243 2.88 9.75 11.46
C ALA A 243 1.35 9.65 11.40
N VAL A 244 0.80 8.88 10.44
CA VAL A 244 -0.65 8.60 10.39
C VAL A 244 -1.09 7.88 11.65
N ALA A 245 -0.39 6.82 12.08
CA ALA A 245 -0.77 6.07 13.28
C ALA A 245 -0.78 6.93 14.54
N ASN A 246 0.15 7.88 14.67
CA ASN A 246 0.18 8.79 15.81
C ASN A 246 -0.97 9.81 15.76
N ASN A 247 -1.31 10.32 14.57
CA ASN A 247 -2.45 11.24 14.43
C ASN A 247 -3.78 10.57 14.79
N GLU A 248 -3.99 9.32 14.39
CA GLU A 248 -5.21 8.55 14.76
C GLU A 248 -5.36 8.30 16.26
N LEU A 249 -4.28 8.43 17.05
CA LEU A 249 -4.31 8.28 18.50
C LEU A 249 -4.55 9.61 19.23
N GLU A 250 -4.43 10.74 18.53
CA GLU A 250 -4.65 12.08 19.09
C GLU A 250 -6.11 12.57 18.90
N ASP A 251 -6.84 11.97 17.95
CA ASP A 251 -8.26 12.24 17.65
C ASP A 251 -9.19 11.40 18.55
#